data_88cbf5728633b738628d34bf97243584
#
_entry.id   88cbf5728633b738628d34bf97243584
#
_cell.length_a   1.000
_cell.length_b   1.000
_cell.length_c   1.000
_cell.angle_alpha   90.00
_cell.angle_beta   90.00
_cell.angle_gamma   90.00
#
_symmetry.space_group_name_H-M   'P 1'
#
loop_
_entity.id
_entity.type
_entity.pdbx_description
1 polymer ?
#
loop_
_entity_poly.entity_id
_entity_poly.type
_entity_poly.pdbx_seq_one_letter_code
_entity_poly.pdbx_strand_id
1 'polypeptide(L)'
;MVIEELKPSKRVRDRWLAVLEDGSILRLSRNQIADFALYAGRELSDEEADRLTQAIENENFRAHALRMITDTPRSRKEFVKLLEKMDCPPEKAQEIADWLEDLGYLDDAAYAREVAELYTRKGYGVRKIRDELYRRGVPRELWDEALEQIKEEDNASAIDAFLEKKLRGSHDPKDVKRASDALARRGYRWPEISDALRRYGMEVWD
;
A
#
# COMPACT_ATOMS: atom_id res chain seq x y z
N MET A 1 38.02 -13.32 3.74
CA MET A 1 37.27 -13.62 2.48
C MET A 1 38.11 -13.19 1.29
N VAL A 2 38.42 -14.11 0.35
CA VAL A 2 39.24 -13.78 -0.83
C VAL A 2 38.36 -13.83 -2.10
N ILE A 3 38.48 -12.82 -2.96
CA ILE A 3 37.81 -12.75 -4.25
C ILE A 3 38.74 -13.32 -5.31
N GLU A 4 38.45 -14.51 -5.84
CA GLU A 4 39.28 -15.10 -6.91
C GLU A 4 39.01 -14.46 -8.26
N GLU A 5 37.75 -14.24 -8.60
CA GLU A 5 37.38 -13.71 -9.90
C GLU A 5 36.27 -12.64 -9.73
N LEU A 6 36.34 -11.55 -10.50
CA LEU A 6 35.33 -10.53 -10.59
C LEU A 6 34.95 -10.33 -12.07
N LYS A 7 33.70 -10.65 -12.43
CA LYS A 7 33.24 -10.59 -13.82
C LYS A 7 31.80 -10.05 -13.95
N PRO A 8 31.44 -9.38 -15.07
CA PRO A 8 30.10 -8.94 -15.31
C PRO A 8 29.17 -10.15 -15.53
N SER A 9 27.92 -10.03 -15.06
CA SER A 9 26.90 -11.04 -15.29
C SER A 9 26.48 -11.04 -16.77
N LYS A 10 26.45 -12.21 -17.40
CA LYS A 10 25.94 -12.37 -18.78
C LYS A 10 24.41 -12.30 -18.87
N ARG A 11 23.70 -12.47 -17.76
CA ARG A 11 22.22 -12.61 -17.74
C ARG A 11 21.50 -11.36 -17.25
N VAL A 12 22.14 -10.55 -16.42
CA VAL A 12 21.51 -9.39 -15.78
C VAL A 12 22.42 -8.18 -15.99
N ARG A 13 21.86 -7.15 -16.62
CA ARG A 13 22.56 -5.89 -16.87
C ARG A 13 22.94 -5.23 -15.51
N ASP A 14 24.12 -4.58 -15.48
CA ASP A 14 24.66 -3.85 -14.31
C ASP A 14 24.90 -4.71 -13.05
N ARG A 15 24.88 -6.03 -13.19
CA ARG A 15 25.23 -6.99 -12.13
C ARG A 15 26.62 -7.59 -12.37
N TRP A 16 27.37 -7.71 -11.30
CA TRP A 16 28.67 -8.37 -11.27
C TRP A 16 28.63 -9.62 -10.40
N LEU A 17 29.53 -10.54 -10.68
CA LEU A 17 29.68 -11.78 -9.94
C LEU A 17 31.11 -11.80 -9.39
N ALA A 18 31.27 -11.86 -8.05
CA ALA A 18 32.51 -12.15 -7.41
C ALA A 18 32.48 -13.62 -7.01
N VAL A 19 33.44 -14.39 -7.56
CA VAL A 19 33.68 -15.78 -7.17
C VAL A 19 34.67 -15.75 -6.02
N LEU A 20 34.32 -16.41 -4.93
CA LEU A 20 35.18 -16.49 -3.74
C LEU A 20 35.99 -17.78 -3.75
N GLU A 21 37.08 -17.84 -2.94
CA GLU A 21 37.97 -18.98 -2.80
C GLU A 21 37.25 -20.28 -2.41
N ASP A 22 36.14 -20.18 -1.66
CA ASP A 22 35.32 -21.33 -1.30
C ASP A 22 34.33 -21.78 -2.41
N GLY A 23 34.40 -21.14 -3.59
CA GLY A 23 33.53 -21.38 -4.72
C GLY A 23 32.13 -20.69 -4.61
N SER A 24 31.85 -19.98 -3.55
CA SER A 24 30.62 -19.20 -3.42
C SER A 24 30.63 -17.97 -4.34
N ILE A 25 29.44 -17.46 -4.70
CA ILE A 25 29.31 -16.36 -5.65
C ILE A 25 28.47 -15.24 -5.02
N LEU A 26 29.09 -14.08 -4.85
CA LEU A 26 28.41 -12.86 -4.48
C LEU A 26 27.90 -12.15 -5.74
N ARG A 27 26.66 -11.63 -5.64
CA ARG A 27 26.05 -10.82 -6.69
C ARG A 27 26.13 -9.36 -6.28
N LEU A 28 26.90 -8.58 -7.03
CA LEU A 28 27.27 -7.22 -6.68
C LEU A 28 26.71 -6.21 -7.69
N SER A 29 26.42 -5.01 -7.23
CA SER A 29 26.20 -3.84 -8.08
C SER A 29 27.55 -3.15 -8.37
N ARG A 30 27.55 -2.24 -9.36
CA ARG A 30 28.74 -1.40 -9.65
C ARG A 30 29.11 -0.52 -8.45
N ASN A 31 28.12 -0.01 -7.74
CA ASN A 31 28.36 0.85 -6.58
C ASN A 31 29.09 0.08 -5.49
N GLN A 32 28.66 -1.15 -5.19
CA GLN A 32 29.34 -2.01 -4.20
C GLN A 32 30.79 -2.32 -4.59
N ILE A 33 31.07 -2.53 -5.87
CA ILE A 33 32.45 -2.73 -6.33
C ILE A 33 33.30 -1.49 -6.08
N ALA A 34 32.75 -0.30 -6.38
CA ALA A 34 33.45 0.97 -6.16
C ALA A 34 33.61 1.29 -4.68
N ASP A 35 32.54 1.18 -3.88
CA ASP A 35 32.51 1.55 -2.48
C ASP A 35 33.45 0.68 -1.62
N PHE A 36 33.53 -0.60 -1.97
CA PHE A 36 34.41 -1.55 -1.30
C PHE A 36 35.74 -1.78 -2.06
N ALA A 37 35.99 -1.06 -3.13
CA ALA A 37 37.17 -1.16 -3.99
C ALA A 37 37.51 -2.62 -4.35
N LEU A 38 36.50 -3.40 -4.80
CA LEU A 38 36.65 -4.84 -5.06
C LEU A 38 37.36 -5.11 -6.39
N TYR A 39 38.29 -6.07 -6.38
CA TYR A 39 38.99 -6.56 -7.57
C TYR A 39 39.37 -8.03 -7.38
N ALA A 40 39.74 -8.71 -8.47
CA ALA A 40 40.20 -10.09 -8.41
C ALA A 40 41.56 -10.19 -7.67
N GLY A 41 41.66 -11.08 -6.70
CA GLY A 41 42.80 -11.24 -5.80
C GLY A 41 42.71 -10.40 -4.52
N ARG A 42 41.64 -9.61 -4.31
CA ARG A 42 41.47 -8.86 -3.06
C ARG A 42 41.09 -9.79 -1.91
N GLU A 43 41.81 -9.66 -0.80
CA GLU A 43 41.46 -10.22 0.48
C GLU A 43 40.70 -9.16 1.31
N LEU A 44 39.53 -9.53 1.82
CA LEU A 44 38.72 -8.74 2.73
C LEU A 44 38.89 -9.26 4.14
N SER A 45 39.06 -8.37 5.11
CA SER A 45 38.96 -8.71 6.52
C SER A 45 37.57 -9.21 6.87
N ASP A 46 37.41 -9.86 8.02
CA ASP A 46 36.05 -10.30 8.46
C ASP A 46 35.09 -9.12 8.62
N GLU A 47 35.60 -8.00 9.14
CA GLU A 47 34.78 -6.77 9.29
C GLU A 47 34.38 -6.16 7.93
N GLU A 48 35.26 -6.17 6.93
CA GLU A 48 34.96 -5.72 5.57
C GLU A 48 33.97 -6.67 4.88
N ALA A 49 34.12 -7.97 5.10
CA ALA A 49 33.22 -9.01 4.57
C ALA A 49 31.79 -8.87 5.15
N ASP A 50 31.67 -8.63 6.45
CA ASP A 50 30.40 -8.41 7.12
C ASP A 50 29.73 -7.13 6.59
N ARG A 51 30.47 -6.04 6.46
CA ARG A 51 29.93 -4.78 5.88
C ARG A 51 29.48 -4.95 4.43
N LEU A 52 30.24 -5.70 3.63
CA LEU A 52 29.86 -5.99 2.24
C LEU A 52 28.59 -6.83 2.20
N THR A 53 28.50 -7.86 3.03
CA THR A 53 27.30 -8.71 3.12
C THR A 53 26.07 -7.90 3.50
N GLN A 54 26.16 -7.04 4.50
CA GLN A 54 25.09 -6.13 4.89
C GLN A 54 24.70 -5.16 3.76
N ALA A 55 25.69 -4.64 3.02
CA ALA A 55 25.41 -3.75 1.88
C ALA A 55 24.65 -4.48 0.76
N ILE A 56 25.00 -5.74 0.48
CA ILE A 56 24.30 -6.59 -0.50
C ILE A 56 22.86 -6.86 -0.06
N GLU A 57 22.65 -7.24 1.19
CA GLU A 57 21.33 -7.49 1.74
C GLU A 57 20.45 -6.23 1.71
N ASN A 58 21.01 -5.09 2.11
CA ASN A 58 20.32 -3.81 2.07
C ASN A 58 19.85 -3.43 0.67
N GLU A 59 20.71 -3.57 -0.34
CA GLU A 59 20.35 -3.28 -1.73
C GLU A 59 19.30 -4.26 -2.27
N ASN A 60 19.39 -5.53 -1.91
CA ASN A 60 18.38 -6.53 -2.26
C ASN A 60 17.01 -6.21 -1.63
N PHE A 61 16.98 -5.83 -0.34
CA PHE A 61 15.75 -5.40 0.32
C PHE A 61 15.14 -4.16 -0.36
N ARG A 62 15.95 -3.14 -0.66
CA ARG A 62 15.49 -1.93 -1.36
C ARG A 62 14.93 -2.24 -2.75
N ALA A 63 15.62 -3.05 -3.55
CA ALA A 63 15.18 -3.44 -4.88
C ALA A 63 13.89 -4.27 -4.84
N HIS A 64 13.71 -5.09 -3.81
CA HIS A 64 12.50 -5.86 -3.61
C HIS A 64 11.35 -4.97 -3.13
N ALA A 65 11.61 -4.10 -2.18
CA ALA A 65 10.68 -3.12 -1.64
C ALA A 65 10.10 -2.21 -2.74
N LEU A 66 10.97 -1.70 -3.61
CA LEU A 66 10.55 -0.86 -4.74
C LEU A 66 9.59 -1.60 -5.68
N ARG A 67 9.88 -2.84 -6.02
CA ARG A 67 8.96 -3.65 -6.85
C ARG A 67 7.62 -3.87 -6.17
N MET A 68 7.62 -4.20 -4.89
CA MET A 68 6.38 -4.45 -4.14
C MET A 68 5.46 -3.24 -4.08
N ILE A 69 6.01 -2.05 -3.90
CA ILE A 69 5.21 -0.83 -3.80
C ILE A 69 4.71 -0.35 -5.17
N THR A 70 5.50 -0.54 -6.23
CA THR A 70 5.09 -0.22 -7.60
C THR A 70 4.01 -1.15 -8.13
N ASP A 71 4.02 -2.43 -7.72
CA ASP A 71 3.01 -3.40 -8.14
C ASP A 71 1.65 -3.18 -7.44
N THR A 72 1.66 -2.70 -6.20
CA THR A 72 0.43 -2.52 -5.41
C THR A 72 0.59 -1.39 -4.41
N PRO A 73 -0.12 -0.26 -4.60
CA PRO A 73 -0.14 0.82 -3.62
C PRO A 73 -0.59 0.35 -2.22
N ARG A 74 0.06 0.85 -1.20
CA ARG A 74 -0.20 0.53 0.22
C ARG A 74 0.07 1.74 1.08
N SER A 75 -0.53 1.75 2.27
CA SER A 75 -0.11 2.71 3.30
C SER A 75 1.29 2.36 3.81
N ARG A 76 1.98 3.36 4.34
CA ARG A 76 3.29 3.19 5.00
C ARG A 76 3.23 2.07 6.05
N LYS A 77 2.20 2.05 6.87
CA LYS A 77 2.00 1.04 7.93
C LYS A 77 1.79 -0.37 7.38
N GLU A 78 1.00 -0.52 6.32
CA GLU A 78 0.81 -1.82 5.65
C GLU A 78 2.12 -2.30 5.04
N PHE A 79 2.90 -1.38 4.46
CA PHE A 79 4.16 -1.68 3.80
C PHE A 79 5.23 -2.14 4.79
N VAL A 80 5.43 -1.42 5.89
CA VAL A 80 6.35 -1.81 6.96
C VAL A 80 6.01 -3.20 7.51
N LYS A 81 4.73 -3.45 7.82
CA LYS A 81 4.28 -4.78 8.27
C LYS A 81 4.53 -5.89 7.24
N LEU A 82 4.49 -5.56 5.95
CA LEU A 82 4.79 -6.52 4.90
C LEU A 82 6.29 -6.87 4.87
N LEU A 83 7.16 -5.89 5.03
CA LEU A 83 8.61 -6.11 5.13
C LEU A 83 8.96 -6.95 6.38
N GLU A 84 8.36 -6.64 7.53
CA GLU A 84 8.56 -7.41 8.77
C GLU A 84 8.13 -8.87 8.61
N LYS A 85 7.05 -9.15 7.90
CA LYS A 85 6.61 -10.53 7.57
C LYS A 85 7.56 -11.28 6.64
N MET A 86 8.47 -10.57 6.00
CA MET A 86 9.51 -11.14 5.15
C MET A 86 10.86 -11.20 5.88
N ASP A 87 10.82 -11.26 7.21
CA ASP A 87 11.98 -11.34 8.09
C ASP A 87 12.91 -10.12 8.01
N CYS A 88 12.41 -8.95 7.52
CA CYS A 88 13.15 -7.71 7.58
C CYS A 88 13.15 -7.18 9.02
N PRO A 89 14.30 -6.85 9.59
CA PRO A 89 14.36 -6.26 10.94
C PRO A 89 13.49 -4.98 11.01
N PRO A 90 12.77 -4.74 12.13
CA PRO A 90 11.83 -3.61 12.24
C PRO A 90 12.48 -2.24 11.95
N GLU A 91 13.67 -1.99 12.47
CA GLU A 91 14.42 -0.75 12.21
C GLU A 91 14.72 -0.59 10.72
N LYS A 92 15.12 -1.67 10.08
CA LYS A 92 15.42 -1.69 8.64
C LYS A 92 14.16 -1.50 7.79
N ALA A 93 13.05 -2.07 8.20
CA ALA A 93 11.76 -1.87 7.53
C ALA A 93 11.33 -0.39 7.58
N GLN A 94 11.57 0.30 8.70
CA GLN A 94 11.33 1.75 8.82
C GLN A 94 12.25 2.56 7.90
N GLU A 95 13.56 2.31 7.90
CA GLU A 95 14.52 2.99 7.02
C GLU A 95 14.15 2.83 5.52
N ILE A 96 13.69 1.64 5.12
CA ILE A 96 13.27 1.39 3.75
C ILE A 96 11.97 2.15 3.44
N ALA A 97 11.04 2.23 4.39
CA ALA A 97 9.81 3.00 4.23
C ALA A 97 10.12 4.50 4.12
N ASP A 98 10.98 5.06 4.98
CA ASP A 98 11.44 6.45 4.91
C ASP A 98 12.07 6.76 3.54
N TRP A 99 12.95 5.89 3.07
CA TRP A 99 13.58 6.03 1.76
C TRP A 99 12.56 6.01 0.59
N LEU A 100 11.53 5.18 0.66
CA LEU A 100 10.48 5.13 -0.36
C LEU A 100 9.55 6.34 -0.28
N GLU A 101 9.33 6.89 0.91
CA GLU A 101 8.59 8.13 1.13
C GLU A 101 9.34 9.34 0.56
N ASP A 102 10.65 9.45 0.81
CA ASP A 102 11.53 10.46 0.22
C ASP A 102 11.54 10.42 -1.32
N LEU A 103 11.41 9.23 -1.90
CA LEU A 103 11.28 9.04 -3.35
C LEU A 103 9.87 9.25 -3.90
N GLY A 104 8.87 9.47 -3.04
CA GLY A 104 7.47 9.65 -3.43
C GLY A 104 6.74 8.36 -3.83
N TYR A 105 7.28 7.18 -3.52
CA TYR A 105 6.59 5.90 -3.74
C TYR A 105 5.64 5.52 -2.62
N LEU A 106 5.87 6.03 -1.41
CA LEU A 106 4.95 5.96 -0.29
C LEU A 106 4.42 7.38 -0.04
N ASP A 107 3.11 7.54 -0.16
CA ASP A 107 2.38 8.78 0.11
C ASP A 107 1.02 8.40 0.70
N ASP A 108 0.93 8.43 2.02
CA ASP A 108 -0.30 8.06 2.74
C ASP A 108 -1.46 9.02 2.44
N ALA A 109 -1.18 10.29 2.08
CA ALA A 109 -2.22 11.23 1.71
C ALA A 109 -2.80 10.90 0.32
N ALA A 110 -1.94 10.65 -0.68
CA ALA A 110 -2.38 10.19 -2.00
C ALA A 110 -3.12 8.86 -1.91
N TYR A 111 -2.59 7.91 -1.13
CA TYR A 111 -3.22 6.62 -0.90
C TYR A 111 -4.59 6.72 -0.23
N ALA A 112 -4.75 7.63 0.76
CA ALA A 112 -6.05 7.89 1.39
C ALA A 112 -7.08 8.38 0.39
N ARG A 113 -6.70 9.31 -0.50
CA ARG A 113 -7.56 9.82 -1.58
C ARG A 113 -7.99 8.72 -2.55
N GLU A 114 -7.05 7.87 -2.98
CA GLU A 114 -7.35 6.73 -3.86
C GLU A 114 -8.32 5.73 -3.21
N VAL A 115 -8.13 5.42 -1.93
CA VAL A 115 -9.04 4.54 -1.17
C VAL A 115 -10.42 5.17 -1.07
N ALA A 116 -10.52 6.47 -0.75
CA ALA A 116 -11.78 7.19 -0.64
C ALA A 116 -12.55 7.16 -1.97
N GLU A 117 -11.88 7.49 -3.07
CA GLU A 117 -12.46 7.47 -4.41
C GLU A 117 -12.92 6.07 -4.84
N LEU A 118 -12.08 5.04 -4.62
CA LEU A 118 -12.40 3.66 -4.95
C LEU A 118 -13.64 3.16 -4.22
N TYR A 119 -13.76 3.48 -2.92
CA TYR A 119 -14.89 3.02 -2.10
C TYR A 119 -16.16 3.82 -2.40
N THR A 120 -16.04 5.11 -2.72
CA THR A 120 -17.18 5.92 -3.21
C THR A 120 -17.73 5.33 -4.51
N ARG A 121 -16.88 5.03 -5.49
CA ARG A 121 -17.30 4.37 -6.75
C ARG A 121 -17.95 3.00 -6.52
N LYS A 122 -17.58 2.29 -5.47
CA LYS A 122 -18.22 1.02 -5.06
C LYS A 122 -19.54 1.20 -4.32
N GLY A 123 -19.98 2.43 -4.08
CA GLY A 123 -21.21 2.75 -3.37
C GLY A 123 -21.13 2.52 -1.87
N TYR A 124 -20.00 2.88 -1.25
CA TYR A 124 -19.83 2.90 0.20
C TYR A 124 -19.85 4.33 0.72
N GLY A 125 -20.52 4.53 1.87
CA GLY A 125 -20.58 5.81 2.56
C GLY A 125 -19.34 6.10 3.40
N VAL A 126 -19.24 7.35 3.84
CA VAL A 126 -18.08 7.91 4.57
C VAL A 126 -17.66 7.07 5.79
N ARG A 127 -18.62 6.52 6.56
CA ARG A 127 -18.26 5.69 7.73
C ARG A 127 -17.49 4.44 7.32
N LYS A 128 -17.91 3.77 6.24
CA LYS A 128 -17.21 2.59 5.73
C LYS A 128 -15.83 2.92 5.17
N ILE A 129 -15.69 4.09 4.55
CA ILE A 129 -14.40 4.58 4.05
C ILE A 129 -13.45 4.85 5.22
N ARG A 130 -13.91 5.50 6.29
CA ARG A 130 -13.12 5.70 7.52
C ARG A 130 -12.67 4.38 8.15
N ASP A 131 -13.56 3.39 8.23
CA ASP A 131 -13.22 2.05 8.73
C ASP A 131 -12.13 1.40 7.87
N GLU A 132 -12.20 1.59 6.56
CA GLU A 132 -11.20 1.05 5.64
C GLU A 132 -9.84 1.75 5.76
N LEU A 133 -9.81 3.07 5.86
CA LEU A 133 -8.60 3.85 6.11
C LEU A 133 -7.94 3.43 7.43
N TYR A 134 -8.75 3.24 8.49
CA TYR A 134 -8.27 2.73 9.77
C TYR A 134 -7.66 1.34 9.63
N ARG A 135 -8.36 0.42 8.97
CA ARG A 135 -7.90 -0.95 8.75
C ARG A 135 -6.57 -1.01 8.00
N ARG A 136 -6.40 -0.10 7.04
CA ARG A 136 -5.17 0.07 6.24
C ARG A 136 -4.08 0.83 6.97
N GLY A 137 -4.37 1.36 8.16
CA GLY A 137 -3.43 2.05 9.01
C GLY A 137 -3.00 3.42 8.50
N VAL A 138 -3.82 4.04 7.66
CA VAL A 138 -3.63 5.44 7.24
C VAL A 138 -3.77 6.36 8.46
N PRO A 139 -2.86 7.33 8.66
CA PRO A 139 -2.93 8.30 9.75
C PRO A 139 -4.25 9.09 9.75
N ARG A 140 -4.84 9.30 10.94
CA ARG A 140 -6.17 9.93 11.06
C ARG A 140 -6.22 11.36 10.56
N GLU A 141 -5.13 12.09 10.71
CA GLU A 141 -4.96 13.47 10.26
C GLU A 141 -5.14 13.66 8.76
N LEU A 142 -4.96 12.58 7.97
CA LEU A 142 -5.11 12.59 6.51
C LEU A 142 -6.54 12.28 6.04
N TRP A 143 -7.41 11.83 6.95
CA TRP A 143 -8.72 11.32 6.53
C TRP A 143 -9.67 12.41 6.07
N ASP A 144 -9.70 13.54 6.77
CA ASP A 144 -10.68 14.60 6.47
C ASP A 144 -10.40 15.20 5.10
N GLU A 145 -9.15 15.50 4.75
CA GLU A 145 -8.76 15.95 3.40
C GLU A 145 -9.13 14.92 2.32
N ALA A 146 -8.86 13.63 2.57
CA ALA A 146 -9.21 12.58 1.62
C ALA A 146 -10.72 12.44 1.42
N LEU A 147 -11.53 12.74 2.44
CA LEU A 147 -12.98 12.64 2.40
C LEU A 147 -13.68 13.90 1.86
N GLU A 148 -13.04 15.07 1.92
CA GLU A 148 -13.55 16.33 1.36
C GLU A 148 -13.78 16.25 -0.16
N GLN A 149 -13.09 15.36 -0.85
CA GLN A 149 -13.25 15.13 -2.29
C GLN A 149 -14.56 14.40 -2.63
N ILE A 150 -15.22 13.77 -1.64
CA ILE A 150 -16.47 13.03 -1.85
C ILE A 150 -17.62 14.03 -1.93
N LYS A 151 -18.15 14.23 -3.12
CA LYS A 151 -19.28 15.12 -3.31
C LYS A 151 -20.56 14.51 -2.74
N GLU A 152 -21.38 15.32 -2.11
CA GLU A 152 -22.68 14.89 -1.59
C GLU A 152 -23.58 14.32 -2.71
N GLU A 153 -23.49 14.88 -3.92
CA GLU A 153 -24.20 14.42 -5.10
C GLU A 153 -23.84 12.99 -5.51
N ASP A 154 -22.55 12.59 -5.38
CA ASP A 154 -22.10 11.24 -5.70
C ASP A 154 -22.66 10.23 -4.69
N ASN A 155 -22.70 10.59 -3.40
CA ASN A 155 -23.33 9.78 -2.36
C ASN A 155 -24.84 9.64 -2.60
N ALA A 156 -25.54 10.75 -2.89
CA ALA A 156 -26.97 10.73 -3.16
C ALA A 156 -27.29 9.82 -4.37
N SER A 157 -26.57 9.98 -5.47
CA SER A 157 -26.73 9.16 -6.68
C SER A 157 -26.49 7.68 -6.43
N ALA A 158 -25.46 7.35 -5.62
CA ALA A 158 -25.14 5.97 -5.27
C ALA A 158 -26.24 5.33 -4.40
N ILE A 159 -26.82 6.09 -3.46
CA ILE A 159 -27.93 5.61 -2.63
C ILE A 159 -29.18 5.40 -3.48
N ASP A 160 -29.53 6.37 -4.34
CA ASP A 160 -30.70 6.29 -5.21
C ASP A 160 -30.63 5.07 -6.14
N ALA A 161 -29.50 4.88 -6.81
CA ALA A 161 -29.26 3.71 -7.66
C ALA A 161 -29.33 2.36 -6.87
N PHE A 162 -28.87 2.37 -5.62
CA PHE A 162 -29.00 1.20 -4.74
C PHE A 162 -30.47 0.90 -4.40
N LEU A 163 -31.26 1.93 -4.05
CA LEU A 163 -32.67 1.80 -3.71
C LEU A 163 -33.47 1.30 -4.92
N GLU A 164 -33.29 1.89 -6.10
CA GLU A 164 -33.93 1.43 -7.34
C GLU A 164 -33.67 -0.05 -7.61
N LYS A 165 -32.41 -0.46 -7.53
CA LYS A 165 -32.02 -1.86 -7.75
C LYS A 165 -32.59 -2.80 -6.69
N LYS A 166 -32.67 -2.35 -5.43
CA LYS A 166 -33.05 -3.19 -4.29
C LYS A 166 -34.54 -3.30 -4.09
N LEU A 167 -35.25 -2.17 -4.22
CA LEU A 167 -36.70 -2.08 -4.00
C LEU A 167 -37.49 -2.45 -5.24
N ARG A 168 -37.00 -2.11 -6.44
CA ARG A 168 -37.69 -2.40 -7.72
C ARG A 168 -39.14 -1.93 -7.74
N GLY A 169 -39.43 -0.76 -7.15
CA GLY A 169 -40.76 -0.22 -7.01
C GLY A 169 -41.57 -0.72 -5.80
N SER A 170 -41.00 -1.61 -4.96
CA SER A 170 -41.66 -2.06 -3.73
C SER A 170 -41.74 -0.92 -2.69
N HIS A 171 -42.88 -0.74 -2.10
CA HIS A 171 -43.16 0.19 -0.98
C HIS A 171 -43.44 -0.60 0.31
N ASP A 172 -43.19 -1.92 0.32
CA ASP A 172 -43.38 -2.75 1.51
C ASP A 172 -42.44 -2.29 2.64
N PRO A 173 -42.93 -1.99 3.85
CA PRO A 173 -42.09 -1.56 4.96
C PRO A 173 -40.95 -2.50 5.31
N LYS A 174 -41.11 -3.82 5.09
CA LYS A 174 -40.04 -4.82 5.34
C LYS A 174 -38.94 -4.69 4.32
N ASP A 175 -39.24 -4.43 3.06
CA ASP A 175 -38.26 -4.25 2.00
C ASP A 175 -37.52 -2.93 2.18
N VAL A 176 -38.22 -1.87 2.53
CA VAL A 176 -37.63 -0.56 2.86
C VAL A 176 -36.68 -0.67 4.02
N LYS A 177 -37.07 -1.34 5.12
CA LYS A 177 -36.23 -1.56 6.28
C LYS A 177 -34.95 -2.36 5.89
N ARG A 178 -35.09 -3.42 5.11
CA ARG A 178 -33.94 -4.22 4.63
C ARG A 178 -32.98 -3.41 3.78
N ALA A 179 -33.50 -2.53 2.91
CA ALA A 179 -32.70 -1.65 2.09
C ALA A 179 -31.96 -0.60 2.94
N SER A 180 -32.66 0.02 3.89
CA SER A 180 -32.08 0.98 4.85
C SER A 180 -30.96 0.35 5.70
N ASP A 181 -31.20 -0.83 6.26
CA ASP A 181 -30.20 -1.58 7.02
C ASP A 181 -28.97 -1.94 6.16
N ALA A 182 -29.18 -2.23 4.89
CA ALA A 182 -28.08 -2.52 3.96
C ALA A 182 -27.25 -1.27 3.64
N LEU A 183 -27.89 -0.10 3.49
CA LEU A 183 -27.21 1.19 3.30
C LEU A 183 -26.44 1.61 4.56
N ALA A 184 -27.03 1.42 5.75
CA ALA A 184 -26.35 1.66 7.02
C ALA A 184 -25.08 0.80 7.17
N ARG A 185 -25.13 -0.51 6.79
CA ARG A 185 -23.96 -1.39 6.75
C ARG A 185 -22.93 -0.97 5.70
N ARG A 186 -23.34 -0.26 4.64
CA ARG A 186 -22.43 0.34 3.66
C ARG A 186 -21.80 1.64 4.14
N GLY A 187 -22.19 2.15 5.33
CA GLY A 187 -21.59 3.31 5.96
C GLY A 187 -22.27 4.64 5.67
N TYR A 188 -23.46 4.62 5.10
CA TYR A 188 -24.31 5.82 4.96
C TYR A 188 -24.95 6.17 6.29
N ARG A 189 -25.15 7.49 6.55
CA ARG A 189 -25.81 7.98 7.75
C ARG A 189 -27.31 8.04 7.54
N TRP A 190 -28.06 7.99 8.64
CA TRP A 190 -29.53 8.02 8.57
C TRP A 190 -30.09 9.22 7.81
N PRO A 191 -29.61 10.46 7.99
CA PRO A 191 -30.09 11.59 7.18
C PRO A 191 -29.97 11.35 5.68
N GLU A 192 -28.84 10.83 5.20
CA GLU A 192 -28.61 10.52 3.78
C GLU A 192 -29.60 9.45 3.28
N ILE A 193 -29.83 8.42 4.10
CA ILE A 193 -30.77 7.33 3.78
C ILE A 193 -32.21 7.84 3.77
N SER A 194 -32.61 8.61 4.78
CA SER A 194 -33.99 9.14 4.89
C SER A 194 -34.32 10.10 3.77
N ASP A 195 -33.38 10.96 3.37
CA ASP A 195 -33.57 11.87 2.24
C ASP A 195 -33.72 11.12 0.92
N ALA A 196 -32.95 10.07 0.70
CA ALA A 196 -33.10 9.23 -0.47
C ALA A 196 -34.44 8.46 -0.48
N LEU A 197 -34.88 7.94 0.66
CA LEU A 197 -36.20 7.31 0.77
C LEU A 197 -37.34 8.28 0.48
N ARG A 198 -37.26 9.54 0.94
CA ARG A 198 -38.25 10.60 0.61
C ARG A 198 -38.24 10.85 -0.90
N ARG A 199 -37.10 10.95 -1.56
CA ARG A 199 -37.01 11.06 -3.03
C ARG A 199 -37.63 9.85 -3.75
N TYR A 200 -37.49 8.66 -3.15
CA TYR A 200 -38.12 7.45 -3.69
C TYR A 200 -39.61 7.34 -3.44
N GLY A 201 -40.22 8.35 -2.75
CA GLY A 201 -41.65 8.42 -2.49
C GLY A 201 -42.13 7.72 -1.21
N MET A 202 -41.21 7.50 -0.27
CA MET A 202 -41.50 6.87 1.02
C MET A 202 -41.80 7.91 2.10
N GLU A 203 -42.81 7.66 2.94
CA GLU A 203 -42.94 8.37 4.21
C GLU A 203 -41.90 7.81 5.22
N VAL A 204 -41.03 8.69 5.69
CA VAL A 204 -39.99 8.34 6.69
C VAL A 204 -40.30 9.11 7.96
N TRP A 205 -40.51 8.37 9.03
CA TRP A 205 -40.74 8.93 10.38
C TRP A 205 -39.34 9.04 11.05
N ASP A 206 -39.02 10.21 11.58
CA ASP A 206 -37.76 10.49 12.31
C ASP A 206 -37.74 9.80 13.67
#